data_7f22229d35b4da9ce6122055db8565b5
#
_entry.id   7f22229d35b4da9ce6122055db8565b5
#
_cell.length_a   1.000
_cell.length_b   1.000
_cell.length_c   1.000
_cell.angle_alpha   90.00
_cell.angle_beta   90.00
_cell.angle_gamma   90.00
#
_symmetry.space_group_name_H-M   'P 1'
#
loop_
_entity.id
_entity.type
_entity.pdbx_description
1 polymer ?
#
loop_
_entity_poly.entity_id
_entity_poly.type
_entity_poly.pdbx_seq_one_letter_code
_entity_poly.pdbx_strand_id
1 'polypeptide(L)'
;MNKWICLGLLGAGLMTGGCAGYKIGPTTGHPAGAKSVRVTFFENKTLEPRLVVAVNRAMKKQLQQDGSYALKTAGNTDLVLTGEIIDFRRNGISYKPGDTLTVQDYSLSLTAKVKVTAPATGEVVLKREVTGSTIVRVGNDFAA
;
A
#
# COMPACT_ATOMS: atom_id res chain seq x y z
N MET A 1 -10.76 45.78 43.90
CA MET A 1 -10.79 45.14 42.55
C MET A 1 -9.88 43.90 42.62
N ASN A 2 -10.47 42.73 42.46
CA ASN A 2 -10.03 41.49 43.10
C ASN A 2 -8.85 40.82 42.35
N LYS A 3 -7.72 40.72 43.05
CA LYS A 3 -6.50 39.97 42.56
C LYS A 3 -6.78 38.50 42.23
N TRP A 4 -7.89 37.97 42.69
CA TRP A 4 -8.32 36.58 42.45
C TRP A 4 -8.91 36.33 41.05
N ILE A 5 -9.43 37.38 40.37
CA ILE A 5 -9.99 37.28 39.00
C ILE A 5 -8.86 37.17 37.97
N CYS A 6 -7.72 37.83 38.19
CA CYS A 6 -6.57 37.76 37.31
C CYS A 6 -5.87 36.39 37.32
N LEU A 7 -5.92 35.68 38.49
CA LEU A 7 -5.32 34.34 38.63
C LEU A 7 -6.17 33.27 37.91
N GLY A 8 -7.49 33.44 37.88
CA GLY A 8 -8.41 32.55 37.16
C GLY A 8 -8.29 32.63 35.63
N LEU A 9 -8.01 33.80 35.09
CA LEU A 9 -7.82 34.01 33.66
C LEU A 9 -6.49 33.46 33.12
N LEU A 10 -5.46 33.39 33.97
CA LEU A 10 -4.14 32.84 33.59
C LEU A 10 -4.16 31.31 33.52
N GLY A 11 -5.06 30.64 34.26
CA GLY A 11 -5.19 29.18 34.28
C GLY A 11 -5.97 28.62 33.11
N ALA A 12 -6.83 29.38 32.47
CA ALA A 12 -7.65 28.94 31.33
C ALA A 12 -6.90 28.91 29.98
N GLY A 13 -5.76 29.58 29.87
CA GLY A 13 -4.97 29.70 28.63
C GLY A 13 -4.06 28.50 28.32
N LEU A 14 -3.85 27.55 29.23
CA LEU A 14 -2.87 26.45 29.05
C LEU A 14 -3.46 25.14 28.53
N MET A 15 -4.76 25.04 28.28
CA MET A 15 -5.43 23.79 27.86
C MET A 15 -5.63 23.65 26.36
N THR A 16 -5.14 24.59 25.51
CA THR A 16 -5.30 24.54 24.06
C THR A 16 -4.05 24.02 23.32
N GLY A 17 -3.18 23.28 23.99
CA GLY A 17 -2.09 22.51 23.37
C GLY A 17 -2.65 21.28 22.65
N GLY A 18 -3.58 21.48 21.71
CA GLY A 18 -4.12 20.40 20.88
C GLY A 18 -3.07 19.85 19.94
N CYS A 19 -3.04 18.54 19.80
CA CYS A 19 -2.19 17.74 18.93
C CYS A 19 -2.03 18.30 17.51
N ALA A 20 -1.10 19.21 17.29
CA ALA A 20 -0.80 19.83 16.00
C ALA A 20 0.14 18.98 15.11
N GLY A 21 0.24 17.67 15.36
CA GLY A 21 1.15 16.77 14.66
C GLY A 21 0.54 15.83 13.63
N TYR A 22 -0.79 15.78 13.49
CA TYR A 22 -1.42 14.87 12.54
C TYR A 22 -1.59 15.55 11.18
N LYS A 23 -0.68 15.31 10.24
CA LYS A 23 -0.87 15.67 8.84
C LYS A 23 -1.82 14.66 8.19
N ILE A 24 -3.08 15.02 8.07
CA ILE A 24 -4.04 14.30 7.23
C ILE A 24 -3.76 14.75 5.79
N GLY A 25 -3.15 13.90 4.98
CA GLY A 25 -2.88 14.21 3.57
C GLY A 25 -1.76 13.35 2.99
N PRO A 26 -1.58 13.40 1.67
CA PRO A 26 -0.56 12.63 0.99
C PRO A 26 0.84 13.00 1.49
N THR A 27 1.67 12.00 1.71
CA THR A 27 3.05 12.12 2.20
C THR A 27 4.01 12.75 1.18
N THR A 28 3.58 12.95 -0.06
CA THR A 28 4.41 13.42 -1.19
C THR A 28 4.44 14.94 -1.37
N GLY A 29 3.79 15.74 -0.52
CA GLY A 29 3.78 17.20 -0.59
C GLY A 29 2.93 17.80 -1.73
N HIS A 30 2.28 16.99 -2.54
CA HIS A 30 1.31 17.42 -3.56
C HIS A 30 -0.12 17.43 -3.00
N PRO A 31 -1.01 18.30 -3.50
CA PRO A 31 -2.42 18.24 -3.15
C PRO A 31 -2.99 16.85 -3.46
N ALA A 32 -3.84 16.31 -2.59
CA ALA A 32 -4.47 15.01 -2.79
C ALA A 32 -5.19 14.97 -4.16
N GLY A 33 -4.92 13.92 -4.96
CA GLY A 33 -5.53 13.75 -6.26
C GLY A 33 -5.09 14.73 -7.35
N ALA A 34 -4.02 15.51 -7.15
CA ALA A 34 -3.52 16.48 -8.13
C ALA A 34 -3.13 15.83 -9.47
N LYS A 35 -2.67 14.57 -9.45
CA LYS A 35 -2.38 13.79 -10.66
C LYS A 35 -3.23 12.54 -10.69
N SER A 36 -3.69 12.17 -11.87
CA SER A 36 -4.44 10.95 -12.09
C SER A 36 -3.53 9.79 -12.48
N VAL A 37 -3.82 8.60 -11.95
CA VAL A 37 -3.09 7.37 -12.30
C VAL A 37 -4.07 6.29 -12.75
N ARG A 38 -3.70 5.56 -13.78
CA ARG A 38 -4.38 4.34 -14.23
C ARG A 38 -3.45 3.16 -14.02
N VAL A 39 -3.96 2.13 -13.34
CA VAL A 39 -3.26 0.87 -13.17
C VAL A 39 -3.75 -0.09 -14.25
N THR A 40 -2.85 -0.54 -15.11
CA THR A 40 -3.12 -1.64 -16.05
C THR A 40 -2.93 -2.98 -15.35
N PHE A 41 -3.50 -4.04 -15.92
CA PHE A 41 -3.28 -5.37 -15.38
C PHE A 41 -1.81 -5.75 -15.46
N PHE A 42 -1.29 -6.29 -14.35
CA PHE A 42 0.07 -6.82 -14.31
C PHE A 42 0.16 -8.08 -15.17
N GLU A 43 1.22 -8.17 -15.94
CA GLU A 43 1.58 -9.40 -16.64
C GLU A 43 2.14 -10.40 -15.63
N ASN A 44 1.79 -11.67 -15.77
CA ASN A 44 2.26 -12.73 -14.87
C ASN A 44 3.21 -13.66 -15.62
N LYS A 45 4.45 -13.68 -15.17
CA LYS A 45 5.50 -14.60 -15.68
C LYS A 45 5.68 -15.83 -14.76
N THR A 46 4.89 -15.92 -13.69
CA THR A 46 4.94 -17.04 -12.74
C THR A 46 3.89 -18.10 -13.06
N LEU A 47 4.00 -19.25 -12.40
CA LEU A 47 3.05 -20.36 -12.55
C LEU A 47 1.78 -20.21 -11.70
N GLU A 48 1.62 -19.09 -10.96
CA GLU A 48 0.48 -18.84 -10.07
C GLU A 48 -0.52 -17.85 -10.69
N PRO A 49 -1.55 -18.31 -11.41
CA PRO A 49 -2.43 -17.42 -12.18
C PRO A 49 -3.26 -16.46 -11.31
N ARG A 50 -3.54 -16.83 -10.05
CA ARG A 50 -4.33 -16.02 -9.11
C ARG A 50 -3.61 -14.75 -8.65
N LEU A 51 -2.29 -14.65 -8.82
CA LEU A 51 -1.50 -13.49 -8.39
C LEU A 51 -1.90 -12.21 -9.11
N VAL A 52 -2.24 -12.27 -10.39
CA VAL A 52 -2.65 -11.10 -11.17
C VAL A 52 -3.81 -10.36 -10.51
N VAL A 53 -4.86 -11.09 -10.14
CA VAL A 53 -6.05 -10.50 -9.51
C VAL A 53 -5.72 -9.93 -8.13
N ALA A 54 -4.96 -10.69 -7.33
CA ALA A 54 -4.58 -10.29 -5.98
C ALA A 54 -3.71 -9.02 -6.00
N VAL A 55 -2.67 -8.99 -6.85
CA VAL A 55 -1.75 -7.85 -6.98
C VAL A 55 -2.48 -6.61 -7.49
N ASN A 56 -3.31 -6.75 -8.54
CA ASN A 56 -4.08 -5.61 -9.07
C ASN A 56 -5.06 -5.04 -8.04
N ARG A 57 -5.73 -5.90 -7.27
CA ARG A 57 -6.63 -5.46 -6.18
C ARG A 57 -5.85 -4.74 -5.08
N ALA A 58 -4.73 -5.31 -4.63
CA ALA A 58 -3.90 -4.73 -3.59
C ALA A 58 -3.31 -3.38 -4.01
N MET A 59 -2.81 -3.27 -5.23
CA MET A 59 -2.25 -2.04 -5.78
C MET A 59 -3.30 -0.93 -5.86
N LYS A 60 -4.49 -1.22 -6.40
CA LYS A 60 -5.58 -0.24 -6.48
C LYS A 60 -6.04 0.21 -5.09
N LYS A 61 -6.19 -0.74 -4.16
CA LYS A 61 -6.55 -0.44 -2.77
C LYS A 61 -5.52 0.47 -2.12
N GLN A 62 -4.22 0.17 -2.29
CA GLN A 62 -3.14 0.96 -1.69
C GLN A 62 -3.10 2.38 -2.26
N LEU A 63 -3.24 2.55 -3.58
CA LEU A 63 -3.31 3.86 -4.21
C LEU A 63 -4.53 4.69 -3.75
N GLN A 64 -5.68 4.04 -3.54
CA GLN A 64 -6.87 4.71 -3.00
C GLN A 64 -6.67 5.14 -1.54
N GLN A 65 -6.02 4.30 -0.73
CA GLN A 65 -5.74 4.60 0.68
C GLN A 65 -4.70 5.70 0.85
N ASP A 66 -3.67 5.71 0.00
CA ASP A 66 -2.63 6.75 0.02
C ASP A 66 -3.21 8.13 -0.37
N GLY A 67 -4.17 8.19 -1.29
CA GLY A 67 -4.85 9.42 -1.69
C GLY A 67 -3.98 10.44 -2.44
N SER A 68 -2.70 10.17 -2.67
CA SER A 68 -1.77 11.06 -3.39
C SER A 68 -2.16 11.21 -4.87
N TYR A 69 -2.80 10.20 -5.43
CA TYR A 69 -3.20 10.14 -6.83
C TYR A 69 -4.69 9.85 -6.99
N ALA A 70 -5.34 10.49 -7.95
CA ALA A 70 -6.69 10.14 -8.35
C ALA A 70 -6.67 8.87 -9.22
N LEU A 71 -7.17 7.74 -8.67
CA LEU A 71 -7.25 6.50 -9.42
C LEU A 71 -8.36 6.59 -10.48
N LYS A 72 -8.01 6.42 -11.76
CA LYS A 72 -8.96 6.34 -12.87
C LYS A 72 -8.91 4.95 -13.51
N THR A 73 -10.07 4.44 -13.90
CA THR A 73 -10.21 3.14 -14.59
C THR A 73 -10.25 3.29 -16.10
N ALA A 74 -10.63 4.46 -16.61
CA ALA A 74 -10.76 4.75 -18.04
C ALA A 74 -10.42 6.22 -18.34
N GLY A 75 -10.26 6.53 -19.64
CA GLY A 75 -9.99 7.89 -20.13
C GLY A 75 -8.52 8.30 -20.05
N ASN A 76 -8.26 9.58 -20.31
CA ASN A 76 -6.93 10.16 -20.25
C ASN A 76 -6.49 10.28 -18.79
N THR A 77 -5.25 9.90 -18.54
CA THR A 77 -4.61 9.94 -17.21
C THR A 77 -3.22 10.55 -17.34
N ASP A 78 -2.78 11.23 -16.27
CA ASP A 78 -1.45 11.82 -16.22
C ASP A 78 -0.36 10.76 -16.15
N LEU A 79 -0.66 9.63 -15.49
CA LEU A 79 0.26 8.52 -15.29
C LEU A 79 -0.40 7.18 -15.63
N VAL A 80 0.36 6.28 -16.22
CA VAL A 80 -0.04 4.88 -16.42
C VAL A 80 0.99 3.99 -15.73
N LEU A 81 0.51 3.18 -14.79
CA LEU A 81 1.29 2.18 -14.10
C LEU A 81 1.08 0.81 -14.75
N THR A 82 2.18 0.24 -15.21
CA THR A 82 2.26 -1.12 -15.76
C THR A 82 3.19 -1.96 -14.90
N GLY A 83 3.05 -3.28 -14.91
CA GLY A 83 3.95 -4.13 -14.18
C GLY A 83 3.96 -5.57 -14.67
N GLU A 84 5.02 -6.27 -14.31
CA GLU A 84 5.20 -7.71 -14.54
C GLU A 84 5.53 -8.39 -13.21
N ILE A 85 4.80 -9.45 -12.88
CA ILE A 85 5.13 -10.34 -11.77
C ILE A 85 6.16 -11.34 -12.30
N ILE A 86 7.40 -11.28 -11.81
CA ILE A 86 8.52 -12.07 -12.36
C ILE A 86 8.91 -13.26 -11.49
N ASP A 87 8.66 -13.20 -10.18
CA ASP A 87 8.96 -14.30 -9.27
C ASP A 87 7.93 -14.38 -8.14
N PHE A 88 7.60 -15.61 -7.76
CA PHE A 88 6.79 -15.91 -6.58
C PHE A 88 7.31 -17.17 -5.92
N ARG A 89 7.60 -17.07 -4.62
CA ARG A 89 8.10 -18.19 -3.81
C ARG A 89 7.20 -18.40 -2.60
N ARG A 90 6.97 -19.65 -2.30
CA ARG A 90 6.25 -20.11 -1.12
C ARG A 90 7.06 -21.19 -0.42
N ASN A 91 7.62 -20.88 0.74
CA ASN A 91 8.44 -21.79 1.53
C ASN A 91 7.78 -22.08 2.87
N GLY A 92 7.65 -23.36 3.23
CA GLY A 92 7.22 -23.77 4.57
C GLY A 92 8.31 -23.41 5.59
N ILE A 93 7.93 -22.70 6.65
CA ILE A 93 8.88 -22.23 7.69
C ILE A 93 8.60 -22.79 9.08
N SER A 94 7.39 -23.29 9.32
CA SER A 94 7.06 -24.04 10.53
C SER A 94 6.12 -25.21 10.24
N TYR A 95 6.13 -26.20 11.12
CA TYR A 95 5.38 -27.43 10.98
C TYR A 95 4.55 -27.69 12.25
N LYS A 96 3.51 -28.48 12.16
CA LYS A 96 2.71 -28.88 13.32
C LYS A 96 3.57 -29.69 14.30
N PRO A 97 3.44 -29.42 15.62
CA PRO A 97 4.11 -30.25 16.62
C PRO A 97 3.75 -31.74 16.45
N GLY A 98 4.76 -32.58 16.33
CA GLY A 98 4.59 -34.02 16.12
C GLY A 98 4.28 -34.46 14.68
N ASP A 99 4.16 -33.51 13.73
CA ASP A 99 3.90 -33.79 12.32
C ASP A 99 4.79 -32.90 11.42
N THR A 100 5.89 -33.46 10.96
CA THR A 100 6.87 -32.75 10.10
C THR A 100 6.43 -32.63 8.64
N LEU A 101 5.31 -33.23 8.26
CA LEU A 101 4.78 -33.15 6.89
C LEU A 101 3.77 -32.03 6.71
N THR A 102 3.08 -31.63 7.80
CA THR A 102 2.08 -30.56 7.73
C THR A 102 2.67 -29.21 8.07
N VAL A 103 2.83 -28.38 7.03
CA VAL A 103 3.31 -27.01 7.18
C VAL A 103 2.24 -26.16 7.87
N GLN A 104 2.63 -25.42 8.90
CA GLN A 104 1.78 -24.51 9.66
C GLN A 104 1.91 -23.06 9.18
N ASP A 105 3.13 -22.60 8.93
CA ASP A 105 3.38 -21.24 8.44
C ASP A 105 4.19 -21.29 7.14
N TYR A 106 3.81 -20.42 6.21
CA TYR A 106 4.53 -20.21 4.96
C TYR A 106 5.12 -18.80 4.91
N SER A 107 6.35 -18.71 4.45
CA SER A 107 6.94 -17.47 3.96
C SER A 107 6.61 -17.32 2.48
N LEU A 108 5.95 -16.23 2.14
CA LEU A 108 5.64 -15.84 0.76
C LEU A 108 6.55 -14.69 0.36
N SER A 109 7.12 -14.77 -0.83
CA SER A 109 7.90 -13.69 -1.44
C SER A 109 7.42 -13.48 -2.88
N LEU A 110 7.25 -12.21 -3.25
CA LEU A 110 6.80 -11.80 -4.59
C LEU A 110 7.72 -10.71 -5.11
N THR A 111 8.21 -10.88 -6.32
CA THR A 111 9.01 -9.87 -7.02
C THR A 111 8.28 -9.41 -8.28
N ALA A 112 8.20 -8.10 -8.46
CA ALA A 112 7.57 -7.49 -9.62
C ALA A 112 8.43 -6.35 -10.19
N LYS A 113 8.43 -6.21 -11.50
CA LYS A 113 8.93 -5.04 -12.22
C LYS A 113 7.79 -4.08 -12.44
N VAL A 114 8.00 -2.83 -12.04
CA VAL A 114 6.99 -1.77 -12.16
C VAL A 114 7.53 -0.67 -13.05
N LYS A 115 6.67 -0.17 -13.93
CA LYS A 115 6.97 0.96 -14.81
C LYS A 115 5.81 1.96 -14.76
N VAL A 116 6.13 3.23 -14.56
CA VAL A 116 5.19 4.34 -14.64
C VAL A 116 5.57 5.23 -15.80
N THR A 117 4.62 5.49 -16.67
CA THR A 117 4.81 6.37 -17.84
C THR A 117 3.82 7.53 -17.80
N ALA A 118 4.24 8.68 -18.31
CA ALA A 118 3.38 9.83 -18.59
C ALA A 118 2.92 9.75 -20.06
N PRO A 119 1.66 9.40 -20.35
CA PRO A 119 1.20 9.17 -21.73
C PRO A 119 1.30 10.40 -22.62
N ALA A 120 1.18 11.60 -22.03
CA ALA A 120 1.23 12.86 -22.77
C ALA A 120 2.61 13.13 -23.39
N THR A 121 3.69 12.74 -22.72
CA THR A 121 5.08 12.96 -23.15
C THR A 121 5.77 11.68 -23.62
N GLY A 122 5.22 10.51 -23.32
CA GLY A 122 5.86 9.22 -23.52
C GLY A 122 7.02 8.93 -22.55
N GLU A 123 7.26 9.82 -21.61
CA GLU A 123 8.35 9.72 -20.64
C GLU A 123 8.14 8.59 -19.62
N VAL A 124 9.21 7.90 -19.30
CA VAL A 124 9.23 6.90 -18.22
C VAL A 124 9.59 7.62 -16.92
N VAL A 125 8.58 7.86 -16.09
CA VAL A 125 8.72 8.56 -14.79
C VAL A 125 9.38 7.66 -13.74
N LEU A 126 9.07 6.36 -13.77
CA LEU A 126 9.61 5.38 -12.83
C LEU A 126 9.77 4.03 -13.52
N LYS A 127 10.90 3.38 -13.30
CA LYS A 127 11.12 1.97 -13.62
C LYS A 127 11.87 1.32 -12.47
N ARG A 128 11.25 0.33 -11.82
CA ARG A 128 11.81 -0.28 -10.62
C ARG A 128 11.41 -1.74 -10.49
N GLU A 129 12.31 -2.53 -9.95
CA GLU A 129 12.03 -3.86 -9.43
C GLU A 129 11.79 -3.76 -7.92
N VAL A 130 10.72 -4.40 -7.44
CA VAL A 130 10.32 -4.40 -6.04
C VAL A 130 10.05 -5.83 -5.59
N THR A 131 10.53 -6.16 -4.40
CA THR A 131 10.28 -7.45 -3.73
C THR A 131 9.56 -7.18 -2.41
N GLY A 132 8.49 -7.91 -2.19
CA GLY A 132 7.76 -7.93 -0.93
C GLY A 132 7.71 -9.34 -0.36
N SER A 133 7.71 -9.47 0.97
CA SER A 133 7.57 -10.74 1.65
C SER A 133 6.59 -10.64 2.82
N THR A 134 5.94 -11.76 3.13
CA THR A 134 5.03 -11.88 4.27
C THR A 134 5.01 -13.31 4.78
N ILE A 135 4.57 -13.49 6.03
CA ILE A 135 4.34 -14.81 6.61
C ILE A 135 2.83 -15.01 6.71
N VAL A 136 2.37 -16.18 6.27
CA VAL A 136 0.96 -16.58 6.33
C VAL A 136 0.85 -17.87 7.11
N ARG A 137 0.00 -17.86 8.15
CA ARG A 137 -0.39 -19.07 8.87
C ARG A 137 -1.52 -19.78 8.14
N VAL A 138 -1.35 -21.06 7.90
CA VAL A 138 -2.41 -21.90 7.37
C VAL A 138 -3.28 -22.33 8.55
N GLY A 139 -4.41 -21.66 8.73
CA GLY A 139 -5.44 -22.08 9.68
C GLY A 139 -6.21 -23.31 9.15
N ASN A 140 -6.97 -23.95 10.02
CA ASN A 140 -7.83 -25.08 9.65
C ASN A 140 -8.97 -24.70 8.67
N ASP A 141 -9.11 -23.42 8.35
CA ASP A 141 -10.21 -22.87 7.53
C ASP A 141 -9.98 -22.99 6.00
N PHE A 142 -8.85 -23.56 5.56
CA PHE A 142 -8.62 -23.86 4.14
C PHE A 142 -9.11 -25.27 3.72
N ALA A 143 -9.86 -25.94 4.57
CA ALA A 143 -10.46 -27.27 4.31
C ALA A 143 -11.95 -27.18 3.92
N ALA A 144 -12.39 -26.06 3.30
CA ALA A 144 -13.73 -25.91 2.74
C ALA A 144 -13.65 -25.55 1.26
#